data_54bf488cb3d8b567a26b9a03bbf8e239
#
_entry.id   54bf488cb3d8b567a26b9a03bbf8e239
#
_cell.length_a   1.000
_cell.length_b   1.000
_cell.length_c   1.000
_cell.angle_alpha   90.00
_cell.angle_beta   90.00
_cell.angle_gamma   90.00
#
_symmetry.space_group_name_H-M   'P 1'
#
loop_
_entity.id
_entity.type
_entity.pdbx_description
1 polymer ?
#
loop_
_entity_poly.entity_id
_entity_poly.type
_entity_poly.pdbx_seq_one_letter_code
_entity_poly.pdbx_strand_id
1 'polypeptide(L)'
;LSPSHGDTDTITTGNGADVVIGGAAGDTIETDGGDDTVLGDNGEVAWEADGSILSAITTAPEIGGVDTITTLNGADVVIGGTDGDTINAGTDASGDNEVDIVLGDSGTATFDHEGRLDTITSTATDIGGDDVIDTGGARDVVFGGTASDTINTESGDDIVLGDSGSADF
;
A
#
# COMPACT_ATOMS: atom_id res chain seq x y z
N LEU A 1 4.35 5.89 -22.25
CA LEU A 1 3.43 4.79 -21.94
C LEU A 1 2.04 5.37 -21.71
N SER A 2 0.99 4.67 -22.14
CA SER A 2 -0.39 5.06 -21.87
C SER A 2 -0.85 4.24 -20.66
N PRO A 3 -1.16 4.85 -19.52
CA PRO A 3 -1.62 4.13 -18.33
C PRO A 3 -2.97 3.43 -18.52
N SER A 4 -3.70 3.74 -19.57
CA SER A 4 -5.03 3.19 -19.87
C SER A 4 -5.02 1.82 -20.57
N HIS A 5 -3.87 1.15 -20.64
CA HIS A 5 -3.74 -0.17 -21.28
C HIS A 5 -2.96 -1.07 -20.34
N GLY A 6 -3.67 -1.90 -19.63
CA GLY A 6 -3.19 -3.01 -18.83
C GLY A 6 -4.23 -4.11 -18.87
N ASP A 7 -3.81 -5.30 -18.58
CA ASP A 7 -4.64 -6.48 -18.37
C ASP A 7 -4.34 -6.99 -16.95
N THR A 8 -5.19 -7.82 -16.41
CA THR A 8 -4.99 -8.46 -15.10
C THR A 8 -3.71 -9.28 -15.07
N ASP A 9 -2.82 -8.97 -14.15
CA ASP A 9 -1.55 -9.65 -13.96
C ASP A 9 -1.52 -10.50 -12.68
N THR A 10 -0.60 -11.46 -12.63
CA THR A 10 -0.26 -12.20 -11.41
C THR A 10 1.23 -12.06 -11.19
N ILE A 11 1.61 -11.39 -10.11
CA ILE A 11 2.99 -11.04 -9.80
C ILE A 11 3.38 -11.72 -8.49
N THR A 12 4.50 -12.45 -8.49
CA THR A 12 5.07 -13.05 -7.28
C THR A 12 6.58 -12.78 -7.28
N THR A 13 7.10 -12.15 -6.23
CA THR A 13 8.52 -11.80 -6.13
C THR A 13 9.29 -12.68 -5.16
N GLY A 14 8.71 -13.06 -4.04
CA GLY A 14 9.34 -13.88 -3.00
C GLY A 14 10.06 -13.02 -1.96
N ASN A 15 10.88 -13.66 -1.09
CA ASN A 15 11.50 -12.94 0.02
C ASN A 15 12.53 -11.90 -0.44
N GLY A 16 12.58 -10.77 0.22
CA GLY A 16 13.52 -9.68 0.00
C GLY A 16 12.78 -8.35 0.00
N ALA A 17 13.47 -7.24 -0.07
CA ALA A 17 12.84 -5.93 -0.21
C ALA A 17 12.50 -5.69 -1.69
N ASP A 18 11.26 -5.92 -2.05
CA ASP A 18 10.78 -5.86 -3.43
C ASP A 18 9.97 -4.58 -3.70
N VAL A 19 9.96 -4.15 -4.94
CA VAL A 19 9.12 -3.05 -5.39
C VAL A 19 8.25 -3.50 -6.55
N VAL A 20 6.94 -3.44 -6.37
CA VAL A 20 5.96 -3.87 -7.36
C VAL A 20 4.99 -2.73 -7.69
N ILE A 21 4.70 -2.59 -8.96
CA ILE A 21 3.64 -1.72 -9.48
C ILE A 21 2.79 -2.59 -10.41
N GLY A 22 1.57 -2.92 -10.00
CA GLY A 22 0.63 -3.74 -10.76
C GLY A 22 0.24 -3.03 -12.06
N GLY A 23 -0.36 -1.90 -11.96
CA GLY A 23 -0.64 -1.06 -13.12
C GLY A 23 -2.12 -0.84 -13.36
N ALA A 24 -2.59 -0.96 -14.59
CA ALA A 24 -4.00 -0.78 -14.90
C ALA A 24 -4.72 -2.13 -14.92
N ALA A 25 -5.96 -2.16 -14.49
CA ALA A 25 -6.80 -3.32 -14.25
C ALA A 25 -6.47 -4.05 -12.93
N GLY A 26 -7.29 -5.01 -12.55
CA GLY A 26 -7.17 -5.67 -11.23
C GLY A 26 -6.13 -6.78 -11.22
N ASP A 27 -5.16 -6.69 -10.33
CA ASP A 27 -3.98 -7.53 -10.26
C ASP A 27 -3.97 -8.45 -9.03
N THR A 28 -3.17 -9.49 -9.09
CA THR A 28 -2.88 -10.33 -7.91
C THR A 28 -1.39 -10.28 -7.64
N ILE A 29 -1.02 -9.71 -6.49
CA ILE A 29 0.37 -9.44 -6.12
C ILE A 29 0.70 -10.17 -4.82
N GLU A 30 1.80 -10.93 -4.81
CA GLU A 30 2.31 -11.65 -3.65
C GLU A 30 3.83 -11.42 -3.56
N THR A 31 4.31 -10.81 -2.46
CA THR A 31 5.73 -10.49 -2.28
C THR A 31 6.41 -11.33 -1.21
N ASP A 32 5.65 -12.13 -0.45
CA ASP A 32 6.08 -12.99 0.65
C ASP A 32 6.64 -12.18 1.83
N GLY A 33 7.94 -12.14 2.05
CA GLY A 33 8.51 -11.50 3.25
C GLY A 33 9.75 -10.69 2.99
N GLY A 34 9.86 -9.60 3.71
CA GLY A 34 10.85 -8.54 3.57
C GLY A 34 10.17 -7.18 3.52
N ASP A 35 10.89 -6.10 3.57
CA ASP A 35 10.32 -4.75 3.59
C ASP A 35 9.93 -4.34 2.15
N ASP A 36 8.68 -4.58 1.78
CA ASP A 36 8.20 -4.44 0.42
C ASP A 36 7.49 -3.10 0.15
N THR A 37 7.50 -2.66 -1.10
CA THR A 37 6.73 -1.49 -1.54
C THR A 37 5.85 -1.87 -2.73
N VAL A 38 4.55 -1.85 -2.53
CA VAL A 38 3.57 -2.29 -3.52
C VAL A 38 2.57 -1.19 -3.84
N LEU A 39 2.43 -0.90 -5.12
CA LEU A 39 1.32 -0.12 -5.64
C LEU A 39 0.48 -1.05 -6.51
N GLY A 40 -0.80 -1.25 -6.14
CA GLY A 40 -1.73 -2.08 -6.92
C GLY A 40 -1.90 -1.51 -8.32
N ASP A 41 -2.17 -0.24 -8.38
CA ASP A 41 -2.38 0.50 -9.62
C ASP A 41 -1.13 1.22 -10.14
N ASN A 42 -1.36 2.17 -11.05
CA ASN A 42 -0.32 3.01 -11.66
C ASN A 42 0.39 3.89 -10.62
N GLY A 43 1.70 3.88 -10.63
CA GLY A 43 2.44 4.68 -9.65
C GLY A 43 3.88 4.97 -10.01
N GLU A 44 4.54 5.63 -9.08
CA GLU A 44 5.95 5.98 -9.14
C GLU A 44 6.58 5.77 -7.75
N VAL A 45 7.74 5.12 -7.71
CA VAL A 45 8.55 4.97 -6.52
C VAL A 45 9.87 5.70 -6.74
N ALA A 46 10.26 6.55 -5.81
CA ALA A 46 11.53 7.27 -5.85
C ALA A 46 12.47 6.78 -4.73
N TRP A 47 13.76 6.82 -4.99
CA TRP A 47 14.82 6.37 -4.09
C TRP A 47 15.82 7.45 -3.76
N GLU A 48 16.36 7.40 -2.56
CA GLU A 48 17.57 8.12 -2.17
C GLU A 48 18.82 7.50 -2.82
N ALA A 49 19.93 8.22 -2.74
CA ALA A 49 21.19 7.76 -3.36
C ALA A 49 21.79 6.52 -2.67
N ASP A 50 21.39 6.20 -1.46
CA ASP A 50 21.80 5.01 -0.70
C ASP A 50 20.92 3.79 -0.96
N GLY A 51 19.81 3.96 -1.68
CA GLY A 51 18.88 2.91 -2.07
C GLY A 51 17.63 2.79 -1.20
N SER A 52 17.48 3.63 -0.16
CA SER A 52 16.24 3.70 0.61
C SER A 52 15.11 4.33 -0.20
N ILE A 53 13.87 3.96 0.09
CA ILE A 53 12.69 4.58 -0.53
C ILE A 53 12.54 6.02 -0.03
N LEU A 54 12.39 6.95 -0.94
CA LEU A 54 12.07 8.36 -0.67
C LEU A 54 10.57 8.61 -0.72
N SER A 55 9.90 8.01 -1.69
CA SER A 55 8.44 8.13 -1.81
C SER A 55 7.82 7.01 -2.64
N ALA A 56 6.58 6.68 -2.31
CA ALA A 56 5.66 5.87 -3.11
C ALA A 56 4.41 6.72 -3.41
N ILE A 57 4.02 6.83 -4.67
CA ILE A 57 2.97 7.76 -5.12
C ILE A 57 2.13 7.10 -6.20
N THR A 58 0.80 7.08 -6.03
CA THR A 58 -0.09 6.69 -7.13
C THR A 58 -0.18 7.78 -8.20
N THR A 59 -0.26 7.37 -9.45
CA THR A 59 -0.39 8.25 -10.61
C THR A 59 -1.57 7.79 -11.47
N ALA A 60 -2.22 8.70 -12.18
CA ALA A 60 -3.39 8.41 -13.00
C ALA A 60 -4.53 7.71 -12.21
N PRO A 61 -5.00 8.29 -11.09
CA PRO A 61 -5.94 7.66 -10.16
C PRO A 61 -7.32 7.35 -10.76
N GLU A 62 -7.59 7.75 -11.97
CA GLU A 62 -8.77 7.38 -12.74
C GLU A 62 -8.62 6.09 -13.54
N ILE A 63 -7.49 5.39 -13.41
CA ILE A 63 -7.14 4.19 -14.17
C ILE A 63 -6.52 3.17 -13.24
N GLY A 64 -7.25 2.14 -12.94
CA GLY A 64 -6.84 1.04 -12.08
C GLY A 64 -7.88 -0.05 -12.05
N GLY A 65 -7.93 -0.79 -10.97
CA GLY A 65 -8.88 -1.88 -10.79
C GLY A 65 -8.80 -2.52 -9.43
N VAL A 66 -9.61 -3.54 -9.22
CA VAL A 66 -9.70 -4.27 -7.95
C VAL A 66 -8.50 -5.19 -7.78
N ASP A 67 -7.63 -4.91 -6.83
CA ASP A 67 -6.41 -5.65 -6.59
C ASP A 67 -6.51 -6.62 -5.40
N THR A 68 -5.68 -7.64 -5.44
CA THR A 68 -5.44 -8.52 -4.29
C THR A 68 -3.95 -8.51 -4.00
N ILE A 69 -3.57 -7.91 -2.88
CA ILE A 69 -2.18 -7.68 -2.49
C ILE A 69 -1.89 -8.44 -1.19
N THR A 70 -0.80 -9.20 -1.19
CA THR A 70 -0.33 -9.94 0.00
C THR A 70 1.18 -9.77 0.14
N THR A 71 1.64 -9.12 1.21
CA THR A 71 3.06 -8.90 1.49
C THR A 71 3.59 -9.74 2.66
N LEU A 72 2.75 -10.16 3.58
CA LEU A 72 2.97 -11.06 4.72
C LEU A 72 3.82 -10.47 5.84
N ASN A 73 5.15 -10.65 5.83
CA ASN A 73 6.02 -10.26 6.94
C ASN A 73 7.04 -9.22 6.48
N GLY A 74 7.18 -8.17 7.23
CA GLY A 74 8.11 -7.09 6.95
C GLY A 74 7.50 -5.73 7.23
N ALA A 75 8.29 -4.68 7.13
CA ALA A 75 7.78 -3.32 7.21
C ALA A 75 7.35 -2.87 5.80
N ASP A 76 6.09 -3.08 5.50
CA ASP A 76 5.58 -2.94 4.16
C ASP A 76 4.92 -1.57 3.89
N VAL A 77 5.02 -1.13 2.65
CA VAL A 77 4.32 0.06 2.15
C VAL A 77 3.39 -0.36 1.04
N VAL A 78 2.09 -0.29 1.28
CA VAL A 78 1.09 -0.72 0.30
C VAL A 78 0.14 0.44 -0.03
N ILE A 79 -0.07 0.68 -1.30
CA ILE A 79 -1.11 1.59 -1.79
C ILE A 79 -1.97 0.81 -2.78
N GLY A 80 -3.22 0.51 -2.41
CA GLY A 80 -4.17 -0.21 -3.24
C GLY A 80 -4.43 0.53 -4.54
N GLY A 81 -5.10 1.65 -4.47
CA GLY A 81 -5.25 2.51 -5.65
C GLY A 81 -6.69 2.90 -5.94
N THR A 82 -7.22 2.47 -7.04
CA THR A 82 -8.57 2.79 -7.52
C THR A 82 -9.44 1.53 -7.43
N ASP A 83 -10.73 1.72 -7.16
CA ASP A 83 -11.67 0.65 -6.87
C ASP A 83 -11.37 -0.05 -5.53
N GLY A 84 -12.11 -1.12 -5.19
CA GLY A 84 -12.05 -1.73 -3.85
C GLY A 84 -11.08 -2.89 -3.76
N ASP A 85 -10.03 -2.74 -2.97
CA ASP A 85 -8.90 -3.64 -2.90
C ASP A 85 -8.96 -4.59 -1.71
N THR A 86 -8.23 -5.70 -1.83
CA THR A 86 -8.00 -6.62 -0.72
C THR A 86 -6.51 -6.64 -0.42
N ILE A 87 -6.13 -6.08 0.74
CA ILE A 87 -4.74 -5.91 1.16
C ILE A 87 -4.50 -6.71 2.44
N ASN A 88 -3.51 -7.59 2.38
CA ASN A 88 -2.99 -8.32 3.53
C ASN A 88 -1.49 -8.01 3.66
N ALA A 89 -1.15 -7.02 4.49
CA ALA A 89 0.24 -6.63 4.76
C ALA A 89 0.87 -7.47 5.87
N GLY A 90 0.07 -8.19 6.65
CA GLY A 90 0.54 -9.12 7.66
C GLY A 90 -0.62 -9.72 8.44
N THR A 91 -0.34 -10.70 9.26
CA THR A 91 -1.29 -11.22 10.26
C THR A 91 -0.54 -11.70 11.49
N ASP A 92 -1.16 -11.61 12.67
CA ASP A 92 -0.61 -12.22 13.91
C ASP A 92 -0.30 -13.71 13.72
N ALA A 93 -1.02 -14.38 12.83
CA ALA A 93 -0.82 -15.79 12.50
C ALA A 93 0.45 -16.03 11.67
N SER A 94 0.89 -15.07 10.87
CA SER A 94 2.18 -15.13 10.15
C SER A 94 3.36 -14.79 11.06
N GLY A 95 3.09 -14.11 12.19
CA GLY A 95 4.10 -13.66 13.14
C GLY A 95 4.72 -12.33 12.76
N ASP A 96 4.02 -11.59 11.92
CA ASP A 96 4.39 -10.24 11.56
C ASP A 96 4.28 -9.30 12.76
N ASN A 97 5.33 -8.54 13.04
CA ASN A 97 5.42 -7.58 14.12
C ASN A 97 6.20 -6.33 13.68
N GLU A 98 6.29 -6.11 12.42
CA GLU A 98 6.88 -4.95 11.78
C GLU A 98 5.79 -3.92 11.47
N VAL A 99 6.19 -2.68 11.24
CA VAL A 99 5.26 -1.53 11.04
C VAL A 99 4.87 -1.41 9.59
N ASP A 100 3.60 -1.56 9.31
CA ASP A 100 3.07 -1.41 7.97
C ASP A 100 2.44 -0.04 7.72
N ILE A 101 2.54 0.40 6.49
CA ILE A 101 1.98 1.66 6.00
C ILE A 101 1.05 1.33 4.84
N VAL A 102 -0.25 1.48 5.06
CA VAL A 102 -1.24 1.08 4.06
C VAL A 102 -2.19 2.24 3.73
N LEU A 103 -2.37 2.48 2.45
CA LEU A 103 -3.49 3.26 1.93
C LEU A 103 -4.36 2.31 1.08
N GLY A 104 -5.66 2.22 1.38
CA GLY A 104 -6.61 1.48 0.55
C GLY A 104 -6.70 2.11 -0.83
N ASP A 105 -7.00 3.39 -0.87
CA ASP A 105 -7.11 4.17 -2.10
C ASP A 105 -5.79 4.87 -2.52
N SER A 106 -5.90 5.69 -3.56
CA SER A 106 -4.80 6.47 -4.13
C SER A 106 -4.18 7.44 -3.13
N GLY A 107 -2.85 7.50 -3.10
CA GLY A 107 -2.15 8.36 -2.16
C GLY A 107 -0.67 8.52 -2.39
N THR A 108 -0.03 9.10 -1.37
CA THR A 108 1.40 9.33 -1.31
C THR A 108 1.92 8.99 0.08
N ALA A 109 2.98 8.21 0.15
CA ALA A 109 3.81 8.04 1.33
C ALA A 109 5.21 8.61 1.05
N THR A 110 5.74 9.44 1.95
CA THR A 110 7.11 9.99 1.84
C THR A 110 7.92 9.63 3.06
N PHE A 111 9.21 9.48 2.88
CA PHE A 111 10.13 9.03 3.91
C PHE A 111 11.29 10.01 4.09
N ASP A 112 11.79 10.12 5.32
CA ASP A 112 13.00 10.87 5.60
C ASP A 112 14.26 10.07 5.18
N HIS A 113 15.42 10.70 5.23
CA HIS A 113 16.70 10.07 4.84
C HIS A 113 17.17 8.96 5.80
N GLU A 114 16.46 8.70 6.89
CA GLU A 114 16.63 7.53 7.76
C GLU A 114 15.63 6.40 7.44
N GLY A 115 14.79 6.59 6.41
CA GLY A 115 13.79 5.61 5.97
C GLY A 115 12.53 5.58 6.84
N ARG A 116 12.31 6.57 7.70
CA ARG A 116 11.10 6.65 8.52
C ARG A 116 10.01 7.40 7.77
N LEU A 117 8.76 6.99 7.96
CA LEU A 117 7.62 7.71 7.40
C LEU A 117 7.65 9.17 7.85
N ASP A 118 7.63 10.09 6.90
CA ASP A 118 7.57 11.54 7.10
C ASP A 118 6.13 12.05 6.93
N THR A 119 5.51 11.71 5.79
CA THR A 119 4.10 12.04 5.55
C THR A 119 3.36 10.92 4.85
N ILE A 120 2.07 10.81 5.13
CA ILE A 120 1.12 9.98 4.39
C ILE A 120 -0.09 10.85 4.04
N THR A 121 -0.57 10.77 2.80
CA THR A 121 -1.66 11.61 2.31
C THR A 121 -2.49 10.89 1.27
N SER A 122 -3.80 10.81 1.49
CA SER A 122 -4.73 10.37 0.45
C SER A 122 -4.83 11.41 -0.65
N THR A 123 -4.82 10.97 -1.90
CA THR A 123 -5.01 11.81 -3.08
C THR A 123 -6.27 11.36 -3.83
N ALA A 124 -6.74 12.13 -4.79
CA ALA A 124 -7.93 11.78 -5.58
C ALA A 124 -9.16 11.37 -4.72
N THR A 125 -9.40 12.09 -3.64
CA THR A 125 -10.38 11.76 -2.57
C THR A 125 -11.85 11.65 -2.99
N ASP A 126 -12.15 11.76 -4.27
CA ASP A 126 -13.45 11.49 -4.90
C ASP A 126 -13.45 10.17 -5.71
N ILE A 127 -12.33 9.43 -5.71
CA ILE A 127 -12.12 8.20 -6.47
C ILE A 127 -11.53 7.15 -5.51
N GLY A 128 -12.16 5.99 -5.45
CA GLY A 128 -11.73 4.87 -4.61
C GLY A 128 -12.86 3.88 -4.42
N GLY A 129 -12.67 2.91 -3.58
CA GLY A 129 -13.58 1.80 -3.38
C GLY A 129 -13.75 1.32 -1.95
N ASP A 130 -14.51 0.25 -1.79
CA ASP A 130 -14.70 -0.42 -0.50
C ASP A 130 -13.53 -1.40 -0.26
N ASP A 131 -12.58 -1.05 0.60
CA ASP A 131 -11.36 -1.81 0.83
C ASP A 131 -11.46 -2.79 1.99
N VAL A 132 -10.69 -3.89 1.88
CA VAL A 132 -10.49 -4.84 2.98
C VAL A 132 -9.00 -4.89 3.29
N ILE A 133 -8.61 -4.38 4.48
CA ILE A 133 -7.22 -4.21 4.88
C ILE A 133 -6.95 -4.97 6.18
N ASP A 134 -5.89 -5.79 6.19
CA ASP A 134 -5.35 -6.47 7.35
C ASP A 134 -3.83 -6.21 7.42
N THR A 135 -3.32 -5.69 8.57
CA THR A 135 -1.91 -5.31 8.74
C THR A 135 -1.19 -6.12 9.82
N GLY A 136 -1.90 -6.98 10.57
CA GLY A 136 -1.24 -7.80 11.58
C GLY A 136 -0.92 -7.08 12.87
N GLY A 137 0.26 -7.33 13.40
CA GLY A 137 0.66 -6.79 14.69
C GLY A 137 1.85 -5.86 14.58
N ALA A 138 1.85 -4.81 15.32
CA ALA A 138 2.88 -3.81 15.55
C ALA A 138 2.24 -2.42 15.72
N ARG A 139 2.83 -1.37 15.18
CA ARG A 139 2.28 -0.02 15.20
C ARG A 139 2.04 0.46 13.78
N ASP A 140 0.92 0.07 13.22
CA ASP A 140 0.62 0.32 11.82
C ASP A 140 0.00 1.69 11.55
N VAL A 141 0.14 2.14 10.31
CA VAL A 141 -0.47 3.38 9.82
C VAL A 141 -1.36 3.04 8.63
N VAL A 142 -2.68 3.15 8.84
CA VAL A 142 -3.66 2.74 7.83
C VAL A 142 -4.64 3.86 7.52
N PHE A 143 -4.81 4.16 6.25
CA PHE A 143 -5.86 5.02 5.74
C PHE A 143 -6.76 4.19 4.82
N GLY A 144 -8.04 4.03 5.18
CA GLY A 144 -9.03 3.38 4.35
C GLY A 144 -9.17 4.12 3.03
N GLY A 145 -9.68 5.32 3.09
CA GLY A 145 -9.77 6.14 1.89
C GLY A 145 -11.18 6.62 1.61
N THR A 146 -11.69 6.34 0.44
CA THR A 146 -13.03 6.74 -0.01
C THR A 146 -13.96 5.54 0.06
N ALA A 147 -15.22 5.75 0.39
CA ALA A 147 -16.26 4.72 0.49
C ALA A 147 -16.27 3.96 1.83
N SER A 148 -16.49 2.64 1.85
CA SER A 148 -16.77 1.91 3.12
C SER A 148 -15.75 0.80 3.35
N ASP A 149 -14.76 1.07 4.16
CA ASP A 149 -13.63 0.20 4.36
C ASP A 149 -13.79 -0.74 5.55
N THR A 150 -13.17 -1.89 5.43
CA THR A 150 -13.04 -2.87 6.52
C THR A 150 -11.56 -2.98 6.88
N ILE A 151 -11.18 -2.40 8.02
CA ILE A 151 -9.78 -2.33 8.46
C ILE A 151 -9.63 -3.17 9.73
N ASN A 152 -8.63 -4.05 9.74
CA ASN A 152 -8.21 -4.83 10.88
C ASN A 152 -6.69 -4.66 11.08
N THR A 153 -6.29 -4.06 12.20
CA THR A 153 -4.88 -3.83 12.56
C THR A 153 -4.41 -4.75 13.69
N GLU A 154 -5.24 -5.74 14.06
CA GLU A 154 -4.99 -6.75 15.08
C GLU A 154 -4.41 -6.19 16.38
N SER A 155 -3.10 -6.23 16.59
CA SER A 155 -2.46 -5.84 17.84
C SER A 155 -1.36 -4.80 17.66
N GLY A 156 -1.43 -3.70 18.41
CA GLY A 156 -0.46 -2.62 18.31
C GLY A 156 -0.96 -1.30 18.87
N ASP A 157 -0.17 -0.26 18.73
CA ASP A 157 -0.55 1.13 19.00
C ASP A 157 -0.77 1.86 17.67
N ASP A 158 -1.80 1.49 16.92
CA ASP A 158 -2.02 1.82 15.52
C ASP A 158 -2.56 3.24 15.29
N ILE A 159 -2.33 3.74 14.10
CA ILE A 159 -2.89 4.99 13.59
C ILE A 159 -3.80 4.66 12.41
N VAL A 160 -5.11 4.77 12.61
CA VAL A 160 -6.10 4.42 11.60
C VAL A 160 -6.99 5.61 11.26
N LEU A 161 -7.08 5.94 9.99
CA LEU A 161 -8.10 6.81 9.43
C LEU A 161 -9.01 5.94 8.53
N GLY A 162 -10.32 5.91 8.84
CA GLY A 162 -11.28 5.20 8.00
C GLY A 162 -11.56 5.92 6.69
N ASP A 163 -11.42 7.23 6.68
CA ASP A 163 -11.63 8.08 5.49
C ASP A 163 -10.30 8.65 4.96
N SER A 164 -10.38 9.38 3.85
CA SER A 164 -9.25 10.10 3.26
C SER A 164 -8.69 11.18 4.19
N GLY A 165 -7.38 11.36 4.21
CA GLY A 165 -6.74 12.33 5.08
C GLY A 165 -5.25 12.51 4.84
N SER A 166 -4.58 13.10 5.84
CA SER A 166 -3.13 13.24 5.86
C SER A 166 -2.60 13.22 7.29
N ALA A 167 -1.39 12.72 7.45
CA ALA A 167 -0.64 12.79 8.71
C ALA A 167 0.84 13.09 8.44
N ASP A 168 1.45 13.85 9.37
CA ASP A 168 2.87 14.16 9.41
C ASP A 168 3.47 13.51 10.68
N PHE A 169 4.69 12.96 10.62
CA PHE A 169 5.33 12.15 11.66
C PHE A 169 6.64 12.73 12.19
#